data_9699406cf0cd1da329a451dfeaa89b0b
#
_entry.id   9699406cf0cd1da329a451dfeaa89b0b
#
_cell.length_a   1.000
_cell.length_b   1.000
_cell.length_c   1.000
_cell.angle_alpha   90.00
_cell.angle_beta   90.00
_cell.angle_gamma   90.00
#
_symmetry.space_group_name_H-M   'P 1'
#
loop_
_entity.id
_entity.type
_entity.pdbx_description
1 polymer ?
#
loop_
_entity_poly.entity_id
_entity_poly.type
_entity_poly.pdbx_seq_one_letter_code
_entity_poly.pdbx_strand_id
1 'polypeptide(L)'
;MNKIKGTGIALVTPFNEDFSIDFTSLEKLINYTIIGGVDFLVMLGTTGESATLTKQEKKEVVAFCKKINAGRLPIVQGVGGNNTFALVKELKNTNFDGIDAILSVSPYYNKPTQEGIYLHYKMLSDTSPLPII
;
A
#
# COMPACT_ATOMS: atom_id res chain seq x y z
N MET A 1 5.68 -14.55 -5.67
CA MET A 1 5.31 -14.76 -4.26
C MET A 1 6.48 -15.10 -3.34
N ASN A 2 7.61 -15.58 -3.83
CA ASN A 2 8.73 -15.95 -2.95
C ASN A 2 9.45 -14.79 -2.24
N LYS A 3 9.21 -13.53 -2.61
CA LYS A 3 9.87 -12.37 -2.01
C LYS A 3 9.16 -11.83 -0.75
N ILE A 4 7.87 -12.11 -0.57
CA ILE A 4 7.09 -11.62 0.56
C ILE A 4 7.00 -12.74 1.60
N LYS A 5 8.01 -12.79 2.47
CA LYS A 5 8.13 -13.76 3.56
C LYS A 5 8.69 -13.07 4.79
N GLY A 6 8.30 -13.53 5.98
CA GLY A 6 8.81 -13.00 7.25
C GLY A 6 7.97 -11.87 7.81
N THR A 7 8.60 -10.90 8.43
CA THR A 7 7.97 -9.76 9.10
C THR A 7 7.83 -8.57 8.17
N GLY A 8 6.60 -8.22 7.83
CA GLY A 8 6.28 -6.99 7.10
C GLY A 8 5.84 -5.88 8.05
N ILE A 9 6.38 -4.69 7.90
CA ILE A 9 5.99 -3.54 8.70
C ILE A 9 5.00 -2.64 7.95
N ALA A 10 3.83 -2.41 8.55
CA ALA A 10 2.90 -1.40 8.07
C ALA A 10 3.39 -0.02 8.50
N LEU A 11 3.94 0.74 7.56
CA LEU A 11 4.44 2.09 7.80
C LEU A 11 3.29 3.04 8.10
N VAL A 12 3.47 3.89 9.11
CA VAL A 12 2.63 5.08 9.31
C VAL A 12 3.02 6.16 8.29
N THR A 13 2.11 7.09 8.02
CA THR A 13 2.41 8.32 7.29
C THR A 13 2.57 9.45 8.32
N PRO A 14 3.78 9.92 8.61
CA PRO A 14 3.98 11.05 9.50
C PRO A 14 3.44 12.34 8.90
N PHE A 15 2.87 13.22 9.74
CA PHE A 15 2.37 14.52 9.34
C PHE A 15 3.03 15.64 10.14
N ASN A 16 3.20 16.80 9.53
CA ASN A 16 3.56 18.04 10.17
C ASN A 16 2.35 18.64 10.92
N GLU A 17 2.58 19.67 11.71
CA GLU A 17 1.49 20.39 12.44
C GLU A 17 0.44 21.02 11.51
N ASP A 18 0.81 21.34 10.28
CA ASP A 18 -0.07 21.86 9.24
C ASP A 18 -0.80 20.77 8.42
N PHE A 19 -0.68 19.50 8.87
CA PHE A 19 -1.23 18.29 8.24
C PHE A 19 -0.60 17.91 6.91
N SER A 20 0.45 18.56 6.45
CA SER A 20 1.24 18.08 5.31
C SER A 20 2.07 16.85 5.69
N ILE A 21 2.46 16.04 4.70
CA ILE A 21 3.25 14.84 4.96
C ILE A 21 4.68 15.24 5.41
N ASP A 22 5.12 14.72 6.55
CA ASP A 22 6.50 14.86 7.04
C ASP A 22 7.42 13.80 6.40
N PHE A 23 7.93 14.12 5.24
CA PHE A 23 8.87 13.25 4.52
C PHE A 23 10.19 13.03 5.27
N THR A 24 10.61 13.97 6.11
CA THR A 24 11.84 13.83 6.91
C THR A 24 11.67 12.73 7.96
N SER A 25 10.55 12.71 8.66
CA SER A 25 10.23 11.65 9.63
C SER A 25 9.95 10.32 8.93
N LEU A 26 9.32 10.34 7.75
CA LEU A 26 9.08 9.14 6.96
C LEU A 26 10.40 8.48 6.51
N GLU A 27 11.41 9.26 6.09
CA GLU A 27 12.74 8.74 5.77
C GLU A 27 13.40 8.06 6.97
N LYS A 28 13.38 8.73 8.13
CA LYS A 28 13.91 8.17 9.37
C LYS A 28 13.23 6.85 9.73
N LEU A 29 11.90 6.80 9.62
CA LEU A 29 11.12 5.60 9.91
C LEU A 29 11.48 4.44 8.97
N ILE A 30 11.56 4.69 7.66
CA ILE A 30 11.94 3.67 6.68
C ILE A 30 13.32 3.11 7.02
N ASN A 31 14.31 3.97 7.23
CA ASN A 31 15.66 3.54 7.55
C ASN A 31 15.74 2.79 8.90
N TYR A 32 15.03 3.27 9.92
CA TYR A 32 14.94 2.62 11.22
C TYR A 32 14.38 1.20 11.11
N THR A 33 13.28 1.01 10.36
CA THR A 33 12.66 -0.30 10.21
C THR A 33 13.51 -1.27 9.40
N ILE A 34 14.18 -0.78 8.35
CA ILE A 34 15.12 -1.60 7.57
C ILE A 34 16.31 -2.05 8.42
N ILE A 35 16.91 -1.14 9.19
CA ILE A 35 18.01 -1.48 10.11
C ILE A 35 17.52 -2.43 11.21
N GLY A 36 16.28 -2.31 11.65
CA GLY A 36 15.61 -3.21 12.59
C GLY A 36 15.39 -4.63 12.09
N GLY A 37 15.66 -4.92 10.82
CA GLY A 37 15.65 -6.26 10.26
C GLY A 37 14.26 -6.76 9.84
N VAL A 38 13.35 -5.87 9.44
CA VAL A 38 12.09 -6.30 8.80
C VAL A 38 12.37 -6.89 7.42
N ASP A 39 11.51 -7.80 6.97
CA ASP A 39 11.71 -8.50 5.70
C ASP A 39 11.08 -7.78 4.51
N PHE A 40 10.04 -6.96 4.72
CA PHE A 40 9.41 -6.14 3.68
C PHE A 40 8.66 -4.94 4.27
N LEU A 41 8.44 -3.93 3.44
CA LEU A 41 7.72 -2.72 3.80
C LEU A 41 6.29 -2.75 3.25
N VAL A 42 5.32 -2.32 4.05
CA VAL A 42 3.94 -2.12 3.61
C VAL A 42 3.59 -0.64 3.74
N MET A 43 3.33 0.02 2.64
CA MET A 43 2.93 1.43 2.60
C MET A 43 1.47 1.59 2.18
N LEU A 44 0.85 2.68 2.56
CA LEU A 44 -0.55 3.00 2.23
C LEU A 44 -1.57 1.94 2.68
N GLY A 45 -1.23 1.14 3.69
CA GLY A 45 -2.20 0.33 4.42
C GLY A 45 -3.08 1.20 5.33
N THR A 46 -3.94 0.59 6.13
CA THR A 46 -4.78 1.29 7.13
C THR A 46 -3.92 2.06 8.14
N THR A 47 -2.82 1.47 8.60
CA THR A 47 -1.84 2.11 9.49
C THR A 47 -1.23 3.37 8.88
N GLY A 48 -1.05 3.41 7.57
CA GLY A 48 -0.56 4.57 6.82
C GLY A 48 -1.63 5.62 6.50
N GLU A 49 -2.83 5.50 7.11
CA GLU A 49 -3.93 6.45 6.98
C GLU A 49 -4.33 6.75 5.52
N SER A 50 -4.24 5.75 4.66
CA SER A 50 -4.49 5.93 3.22
C SER A 50 -5.86 6.51 2.89
N ALA A 51 -6.85 6.37 3.78
CA ALA A 51 -8.19 6.92 3.60
C ALA A 51 -8.23 8.46 3.69
N THR A 52 -7.29 9.08 4.40
CA THR A 52 -7.22 10.54 4.59
C THR A 52 -6.34 11.24 3.55
N LEU A 53 -5.51 10.47 2.83
CA LEU A 53 -4.60 10.99 1.82
C LEU A 53 -5.30 11.23 0.47
N THR A 54 -4.99 12.34 -0.15
CA THR A 54 -5.37 12.61 -1.53
C THR A 54 -4.64 11.67 -2.51
N LYS A 55 -5.14 11.57 -3.73
CA LYS A 55 -4.46 10.77 -4.77
C LYS A 55 -3.03 11.24 -5.06
N GLN A 56 -2.79 12.54 -4.95
CA GLN A 56 -1.48 13.12 -5.19
C GLN A 56 -0.52 12.76 -4.07
N GLU A 57 -0.93 12.92 -2.81
CA GLU A 57 -0.13 12.54 -1.64
C GLU A 57 0.22 11.06 -1.65
N LYS A 58 -0.72 10.17 -2.02
CA LYS A 58 -0.43 8.74 -2.17
C LYS A 58 0.69 8.49 -3.19
N LYS A 59 0.67 9.16 -4.34
CA LYS A 59 1.73 9.05 -5.34
C LYS A 59 3.08 9.54 -4.81
N GLU A 60 3.08 10.64 -4.06
CA GLU A 60 4.28 11.21 -3.46
C GLU A 60 4.88 10.27 -2.41
N VAL A 61 4.05 9.71 -1.52
CA VAL A 61 4.47 8.70 -0.53
C VAL A 61 5.08 7.47 -1.23
N VAL A 62 4.42 6.94 -2.26
CA VAL A 62 4.93 5.79 -3.01
C VAL A 62 6.29 6.10 -3.64
N ALA A 63 6.39 7.22 -4.35
CA ALA A 63 7.64 7.62 -5.00
C ALA A 63 8.76 7.83 -3.98
N PHE A 64 8.45 8.48 -2.86
CA PHE A 64 9.41 8.72 -1.79
C PHE A 64 9.87 7.43 -1.11
N CYS A 65 8.94 6.54 -0.73
CA CYS A 65 9.27 5.25 -0.14
C CYS A 65 10.16 4.40 -1.06
N LYS A 66 9.86 4.35 -2.35
CA LYS A 66 10.68 3.67 -3.35
C LYS A 66 12.10 4.25 -3.41
N LYS A 67 12.21 5.59 -3.45
CA LYS A 67 13.50 6.30 -3.47
C LYS A 67 14.34 5.97 -2.24
N ILE A 68 13.75 6.08 -1.04
CA ILE A 68 14.47 5.83 0.21
C ILE A 68 14.80 4.34 0.37
N ASN A 69 13.85 3.45 0.04
CA ASN A 69 14.12 2.01 0.09
C ASN A 69 15.25 1.58 -0.86
N ALA A 70 15.38 2.21 -2.00
CA ALA A 70 16.44 1.96 -2.99
C ALA A 70 16.65 0.47 -3.31
N GLY A 71 15.57 -0.32 -3.33
CA GLY A 71 15.59 -1.75 -3.62
C GLY A 71 16.11 -2.64 -2.49
N ARG A 72 16.33 -2.11 -1.27
CA ARG A 72 16.84 -2.88 -0.12
C ARG A 72 15.88 -3.98 0.32
N LEU A 73 14.60 -3.71 0.33
CA LEU A 73 13.54 -4.65 0.73
C LEU A 73 12.41 -4.69 -0.30
N PRO A 74 11.66 -5.79 -0.38
CA PRO A 74 10.41 -5.81 -1.13
C PRO A 74 9.41 -4.78 -0.59
N ILE A 75 8.58 -4.24 -1.48
CA ILE A 75 7.55 -3.27 -1.14
C ILE A 75 6.17 -3.83 -1.46
N VAL A 76 5.28 -3.74 -0.50
CA VAL A 76 3.84 -3.99 -0.65
C VAL A 76 3.10 -2.66 -0.61
N GLN A 77 2.25 -2.40 -1.60
CA GLN A 77 1.45 -1.19 -1.66
C GLN A 77 -0.01 -1.45 -1.30
N GLY A 78 -0.57 -0.67 -0.38
CA GLY A 78 -2.00 -0.68 -0.09
C GLY A 78 -2.80 -0.10 -1.26
N VAL A 79 -3.74 -0.89 -1.77
CA VAL A 79 -4.75 -0.47 -2.76
C VAL A 79 -6.07 -1.10 -2.35
N GLY A 80 -6.93 -0.33 -1.73
CA GLY A 80 -8.19 -0.82 -1.19
C GLY A 80 -9.27 0.25 -1.12
N GLY A 81 -10.51 -0.18 -1.00
CA GLY A 81 -11.66 0.71 -0.91
C GLY A 81 -12.98 -0.03 -1.14
N ASN A 82 -14.08 0.69 -1.04
CA ASN A 82 -15.44 0.13 -1.10
C ASN A 82 -16.03 0.04 -2.52
N ASN A 83 -15.39 0.67 -3.52
CA ASN A 83 -15.86 0.68 -4.89
C ASN A 83 -14.97 -0.20 -5.76
N THR A 84 -15.42 -1.44 -6.02
CA THR A 84 -14.68 -2.42 -6.81
C THR A 84 -14.28 -1.91 -8.19
N PHE A 85 -15.20 -1.23 -8.90
CA PHE A 85 -14.91 -0.71 -10.24
C PHE A 85 -13.89 0.42 -10.23
N ALA A 86 -13.91 1.27 -9.20
CA ALA A 86 -12.90 2.31 -9.02
C ALA A 86 -11.51 1.70 -8.78
N LEU A 87 -11.43 0.65 -7.96
CA LEU A 87 -10.18 -0.08 -7.72
C LEU A 87 -9.66 -0.79 -8.97
N VAL A 88 -10.54 -1.46 -9.73
CA VAL A 88 -10.17 -2.06 -11.03
C VAL A 88 -9.59 -1.00 -11.97
N LYS A 89 -10.20 0.19 -12.04
CA LYS A 89 -9.68 1.29 -12.84
C LYS A 89 -8.32 1.80 -12.30
N GLU A 90 -8.17 1.87 -11.00
CA GLU A 90 -6.91 2.27 -10.35
C GLU A 90 -5.80 1.27 -10.68
N LEU A 91 -6.05 -0.04 -10.51
CA LEU A 91 -5.09 -1.10 -10.84
C LEU A 91 -4.61 -1.06 -12.29
N LYS A 92 -5.53 -0.79 -13.24
CA LYS A 92 -5.18 -0.68 -14.67
C LYS A 92 -4.33 0.54 -15.01
N ASN A 93 -4.48 1.63 -14.25
CA ASN A 93 -3.86 2.92 -14.59
C ASN A 93 -2.68 3.30 -13.69
N THR A 94 -2.34 2.47 -12.69
CA THR A 94 -1.23 2.70 -11.80
C THR A 94 0.03 1.99 -12.32
N ASN A 95 1.14 2.72 -12.35
CA ASN A 95 2.44 2.10 -12.56
C ASN A 95 2.95 1.50 -11.24
N PHE A 96 3.10 0.18 -11.21
CA PHE A 96 3.58 -0.60 -10.07
C PHE A 96 5.08 -0.97 -10.15
N ASP A 97 5.87 -0.30 -10.99
CA ASP A 97 7.32 -0.56 -11.06
C ASP A 97 7.95 -0.41 -9.66
N GLY A 98 8.73 -1.43 -9.25
CA GLY A 98 9.37 -1.47 -7.94
C GLY A 98 8.44 -1.79 -6.77
N ILE A 99 7.21 -2.26 -7.05
CA ILE A 99 6.27 -2.83 -6.09
C ILE A 99 6.20 -4.34 -6.31
N ASP A 100 6.23 -5.12 -5.24
CA ASP A 100 6.27 -6.59 -5.30
C ASP A 100 4.91 -7.26 -5.06
N ALA A 101 3.99 -6.60 -4.33
CA ALA A 101 2.63 -7.08 -4.10
C ALA A 101 1.69 -5.94 -3.72
N ILE A 102 0.40 -6.22 -3.74
CA ILE A 102 -0.68 -5.31 -3.34
C ILE A 102 -1.34 -5.85 -2.08
N LEU A 103 -1.51 -5.00 -1.06
CA LEU A 103 -2.36 -5.27 0.09
C LEU A 103 -3.73 -4.64 -0.14
N SER A 104 -4.80 -5.48 -0.16
CA SER A 104 -6.15 -4.98 -0.40
C SER A 104 -7.09 -5.38 0.72
N VAL A 105 -7.69 -4.39 1.37
CA VAL A 105 -8.71 -4.59 2.38
C VAL A 105 -10.05 -4.94 1.72
N SER A 106 -10.81 -5.87 2.33
CA SER A 106 -12.20 -6.13 1.93
C SER A 106 -13.04 -4.85 2.01
N PRO A 107 -14.08 -4.70 1.18
CA PRO A 107 -14.99 -3.57 1.32
C PRO A 107 -15.52 -3.49 2.76
N TYR A 108 -15.40 -2.31 3.35
CA TYR A 108 -15.67 -2.05 4.76
C TYR A 108 -16.88 -1.14 4.94
N TYR A 109 -17.35 -0.98 6.20
CA TYR A 109 -18.52 -0.19 6.59
C TYR A 109 -19.85 -0.85 6.15
N ASN A 110 -20.15 -0.98 4.86
CA ASN A 110 -21.39 -1.59 4.33
C ASN A 110 -21.32 -3.12 4.21
N LYS A 111 -20.52 -3.80 4.96
CA LYS A 111 -20.41 -5.26 5.13
C LYS A 111 -20.99 -6.08 3.96
N PRO A 112 -20.23 -6.35 2.92
CA PRO A 112 -20.70 -7.16 1.78
C PRO A 112 -20.99 -8.59 2.21
N THR A 113 -21.80 -9.31 1.42
CA THR A 113 -21.98 -10.76 1.59
C THR A 113 -20.68 -11.51 1.26
N GLN A 114 -20.56 -12.77 1.64
CA GLN A 114 -19.39 -13.62 1.32
C GLN A 114 -19.21 -13.73 -0.21
N GLU A 115 -20.28 -13.90 -0.95
CA GLU A 115 -20.25 -13.89 -2.42
C GLU A 115 -19.77 -12.52 -2.94
N GLY A 116 -20.24 -11.43 -2.37
CA GLY A 116 -19.77 -10.08 -2.72
C GLY A 116 -18.27 -9.88 -2.50
N ILE A 117 -17.72 -10.40 -1.40
CA ILE A 117 -16.27 -10.38 -1.12
C ILE A 117 -15.52 -11.20 -2.17
N TYR A 118 -16.01 -12.41 -2.46
CA TYR A 118 -15.39 -13.26 -3.47
C TYR A 118 -15.35 -12.58 -4.85
N LEU A 119 -16.46 -12.03 -5.30
CA LEU A 119 -16.55 -11.34 -6.59
C LEU A 119 -15.66 -10.08 -6.62
N HIS A 120 -15.57 -9.34 -5.50
CA HIS A 120 -14.67 -8.19 -5.36
C HIS A 120 -13.23 -8.62 -5.61
N TYR A 121 -12.73 -9.60 -4.85
CA TYR A 121 -11.34 -10.06 -5.00
C TYR A 121 -11.09 -10.76 -6.32
N LYS A 122 -12.08 -11.49 -6.86
CA LYS A 122 -11.95 -12.07 -8.19
C LYS A 122 -11.68 -10.99 -9.24
N MET A 123 -12.47 -9.90 -9.25
CA MET A 123 -12.26 -8.79 -10.19
C MET A 123 -10.91 -8.09 -10.00
N LEU A 124 -10.48 -7.88 -8.76
CA LEU A 124 -9.17 -7.29 -8.49
C LEU A 124 -8.03 -8.21 -8.95
N SER A 125 -8.12 -9.51 -8.63
CA SER A 125 -7.12 -10.49 -9.01
C SER A 125 -7.00 -10.67 -10.53
N ASP A 126 -8.13 -10.72 -11.23
CA ASP A 126 -8.16 -10.83 -12.70
C ASP A 126 -7.55 -9.58 -13.38
N THR A 127 -7.47 -8.46 -12.66
CA THR A 127 -7.00 -7.18 -13.20
C THR A 127 -5.57 -6.82 -12.75
N SER A 128 -5.19 -7.26 -11.57
CA SER A 128 -3.93 -6.86 -10.93
C SER A 128 -2.72 -7.42 -11.67
N PRO A 129 -1.70 -6.60 -11.97
CA PRO A 129 -0.43 -7.07 -12.52
C PRO A 129 0.45 -7.74 -11.47
N LEU A 130 0.10 -7.63 -10.18
CA LEU A 130 0.88 -8.12 -9.04
C LEU A 130 0.03 -9.02 -8.15
N PRO A 131 0.67 -9.90 -7.35
CA PRO A 131 -0.04 -10.68 -6.33
C PRO A 131 -0.81 -9.78 -5.36
N ILE A 132 -2.00 -10.22 -4.95
CA ILE A 132 -2.82 -9.55 -3.92
C ILE A 132 -2.73 -10.36 -2.62
N ILE A 133 -2.58 -9.62 -1.52
CA ILE A 133 -2.56 -10.11 -0.15
C ILE A 133 -3.82 -9.61 0.57
#